data_ae8294c3e7cca9f3565f2771527927a5
#
_entry.id   ae8294c3e7cca9f3565f2771527927a5
#
_cell.length_a   1.000
_cell.length_b   1.000
_cell.length_c   1.000
_cell.angle_alpha   90.00
_cell.angle_beta   90.00
_cell.angle_gamma   90.00
#
_symmetry.space_group_name_H-M   'P 1'
#
loop_
_entity.id
_entity.type
_entity.pdbx_description
1 polymer ?
#
loop_
_entity_poly.entity_id
_entity_poly.type
_entity_poly.pdbx_seq_one_letter_code
_entity_poly.pdbx_strand_id
1 'polypeptide(L)'
;MENNDDKTGKNKMLEQIPIFTKDKLKKILHYTDNEFNPAYETFKSNTFFELHSGAKGVSKSFGQAIITIYRIVNDIRFCSMWCRNQYNHIKKTLRPTFEKVLSFLKNEHNLDYTHCFAIYDSGLYWEMDDGGQGRAIYFENFEKIQAFQGITLKNSNFLFGELVLDEPIEDPNDTSKLPHQLEELYKLQEQKLPLLIANTVARIDAPEDFQLKVKFLYNIFTTDHWIIKNYHNLAIPLIKNDSLNNEVEKELIVKTYIQRIDDTFKNNLGISCTMYSKFFVPKSELGDYQIKYLEALKNDDYRMWVVTVLGFAFQDENNKPNYFLQPYIYNLNNKMHKSIKIINSLDEIEDYSIIGIYDGFDPGLSDKSAWVRTLLLNDGKIIIYKAIDNLGQKIKEKLKRPRLAINNLLVNLIDESNNYLSKNFGNKLIKKNITSILLTDNDIICETIGLKFNENRVNAVATLANRRNTNNQKFGIDNRQNWQKWIFSNEMILFNKETLFLIDYLSKQIILPNEEKRDETIHKEIYDLINAFEMSCSMLYQYQYSIQNKITRLRKENDEF
;
A
#
# COMPACT_ATOMS: atom_id res chain seq x y z
N MET A 1 33.09 7.22 59.03
CA MET A 1 31.74 6.91 59.48
C MET A 1 30.76 7.61 58.56
N GLU A 2 30.68 7.16 57.34
CA GLU A 2 29.69 7.66 56.34
C GLU A 2 29.57 6.59 55.28
N ASN A 3 28.61 5.68 55.38
CA ASN A 3 28.14 4.82 54.26
C ASN A 3 27.10 3.75 54.74
N ASN A 4 26.52 3.89 55.94
CA ASN A 4 25.51 2.91 56.42
C ASN A 4 24.06 3.35 56.22
N ASP A 5 23.78 4.65 55.99
CA ASP A 5 22.40 5.14 55.87
C ASP A 5 21.79 4.88 54.46
N ASP A 6 22.62 4.79 53.44
CA ASP A 6 22.14 4.59 52.04
C ASP A 6 21.72 3.12 51.80
N LYS A 7 22.35 2.15 52.46
CA LYS A 7 21.96 0.72 52.37
C LYS A 7 20.67 0.41 53.12
N THR A 8 20.38 1.12 54.20
CA THR A 8 19.15 0.93 54.99
C THR A 8 17.94 1.53 54.29
N GLY A 9 18.11 2.63 53.54
CA GLY A 9 17.07 3.22 52.69
C GLY A 9 16.69 2.33 51.53
N LYS A 10 17.69 1.78 50.79
CA LYS A 10 17.46 0.83 49.70
C LYS A 10 16.81 -0.48 50.14
N ASN A 11 17.23 -1.07 51.25
CA ASN A 11 16.60 -2.28 51.78
C ASN A 11 15.14 -2.05 52.20
N LYS A 12 14.79 -0.91 52.79
CA LYS A 12 13.41 -0.56 53.08
C LYS A 12 12.55 -0.33 51.81
N MET A 13 13.15 0.19 50.74
CA MET A 13 12.45 0.33 49.45
C MET A 13 12.23 -1.02 48.74
N LEU A 14 13.18 -1.94 48.81
CA LEU A 14 13.06 -3.29 48.26
C LEU A 14 11.93 -4.11 48.90
N GLU A 15 11.69 -3.93 50.23
CA GLU A 15 10.57 -4.57 50.94
C GLU A 15 9.19 -4.02 50.53
N GLN A 16 9.11 -2.94 49.81
CA GLN A 16 7.86 -2.29 49.39
C GLN A 16 7.48 -2.49 47.91
N ILE A 17 8.28 -3.24 47.13
CA ILE A 17 7.94 -3.51 45.73
C ILE A 17 6.74 -4.47 45.65
N PRO A 18 5.60 -4.07 45.07
CA PRO A 18 4.43 -4.94 45.03
C PRO A 18 4.68 -6.19 44.18
N ILE A 19 4.18 -7.34 44.64
CA ILE A 19 4.28 -8.59 43.87
C ILE A 19 3.29 -8.57 42.70
N PHE A 20 3.78 -8.66 41.47
CA PHE A 20 2.99 -8.75 40.25
C PHE A 20 2.84 -10.21 39.82
N THR A 21 1.80 -10.87 40.31
CA THR A 21 1.54 -12.28 39.98
C THR A 21 0.89 -12.44 38.62
N LYS A 22 1.01 -13.65 38.03
CA LYS A 22 0.33 -14.01 36.78
C LYS A 22 -1.20 -13.90 36.91
N ASP A 23 -1.76 -14.20 38.09
CA ASP A 23 -3.20 -14.06 38.34
C ASP A 23 -3.65 -12.58 38.36
N LYS A 24 -2.82 -11.69 38.91
CA LYS A 24 -3.07 -10.25 38.79
C LYS A 24 -3.01 -9.79 37.36
N LEU A 25 -1.99 -10.20 36.57
CA LEU A 25 -1.90 -9.90 35.17
C LEU A 25 -3.15 -10.35 34.39
N LYS A 26 -3.61 -11.60 34.67
CA LYS A 26 -4.84 -12.12 34.06
C LYS A 26 -6.04 -11.23 34.37
N LYS A 27 -6.23 -10.86 35.63
CA LYS A 27 -7.34 -9.99 36.06
C LYS A 27 -7.27 -8.61 35.39
N ILE A 28 -6.08 -8.04 35.25
CA ILE A 28 -5.86 -6.73 34.64
C ILE A 28 -6.19 -6.75 33.13
N LEU A 29 -5.86 -7.85 32.42
CA LEU A 29 -6.05 -7.99 30.99
C LEU A 29 -7.37 -8.69 30.60
N HIS A 30 -8.18 -9.14 31.57
CA HIS A 30 -9.51 -9.67 31.36
C HIS A 30 -10.54 -8.76 32.03
N TYR A 31 -11.54 -8.32 31.25
CA TYR A 31 -12.61 -7.47 31.77
C TYR A 31 -13.72 -8.33 32.40
N THR A 32 -14.34 -9.20 31.58
CA THR A 32 -15.41 -10.12 31.96
C THR A 32 -15.28 -11.43 31.20
N ASP A 33 -16.19 -12.39 31.43
CA ASP A 33 -16.20 -13.65 30.67
C ASP A 33 -16.43 -13.47 29.16
N ASN A 34 -17.06 -12.38 28.76
CA ASN A 34 -17.34 -12.05 27.35
C ASN A 34 -16.53 -10.90 26.80
N GLU A 35 -15.80 -10.15 27.64
CA GLU A 35 -15.04 -8.96 27.29
C GLU A 35 -13.63 -9.12 27.85
N PHE A 36 -12.63 -9.29 26.98
CA PHE A 36 -11.25 -9.52 27.41
C PHE A 36 -10.27 -8.76 26.53
N ASN A 37 -9.11 -8.44 27.10
CA ASN A 37 -8.01 -7.89 26.29
C ASN A 37 -7.25 -9.05 25.64
N PRO A 38 -7.24 -9.13 24.29
CA PRO A 38 -6.56 -10.21 23.56
C PRO A 38 -5.06 -10.34 23.88
N ALA A 39 -4.42 -9.30 24.44
CA ALA A 39 -3.02 -9.35 24.86
C ALA A 39 -2.71 -10.51 25.81
N TYR A 40 -3.66 -10.90 26.66
CA TYR A 40 -3.46 -12.03 27.56
C TYR A 40 -3.36 -13.37 26.82
N GLU A 41 -4.05 -13.52 25.70
CA GLU A 41 -3.98 -14.74 24.89
C GLU A 41 -2.59 -14.91 24.25
N THR A 42 -1.97 -13.83 23.80
CA THR A 42 -0.60 -13.89 23.27
C THR A 42 0.43 -14.15 24.36
N PHE A 43 0.19 -13.67 25.60
CA PHE A 43 1.07 -13.96 26.74
C PHE A 43 1.22 -15.45 27.02
N LYS A 44 0.22 -16.27 26.68
CA LYS A 44 0.27 -17.73 26.80
C LYS A 44 1.08 -18.42 25.71
N SER A 45 1.33 -17.74 24.60
CA SER A 45 2.02 -18.32 23.44
C SER A 45 3.51 -18.46 23.69
N ASN A 46 4.10 -19.56 23.21
CA ASN A 46 5.54 -19.80 23.24
C ASN A 46 6.22 -19.48 21.90
N THR A 47 5.50 -18.90 20.94
CA THR A 47 6.04 -18.55 19.64
C THR A 47 7.05 -17.41 19.71
N PHE A 48 8.05 -17.43 18.84
CA PHE A 48 9.05 -16.36 18.76
C PHE A 48 8.48 -15.08 18.11
N PHE A 49 7.65 -15.23 17.06
CA PHE A 49 6.99 -14.11 16.40
C PHE A 49 5.56 -13.95 16.92
N GLU A 50 5.22 -12.74 17.37
CA GLU A 50 3.88 -12.40 17.83
C GLU A 50 3.34 -11.21 17.05
N LEU A 51 2.24 -11.43 16.32
CA LEU A 51 1.55 -10.41 15.58
C LEU A 51 0.31 -9.95 16.35
N HIS A 52 0.26 -8.66 16.65
CA HIS A 52 -0.86 -7.99 17.30
C HIS A 52 -1.54 -7.06 16.30
N SER A 53 -2.43 -7.65 15.52
CA SER A 53 -3.13 -6.99 14.44
C SER A 53 -4.49 -6.49 14.89
N GLY A 54 -4.97 -5.38 14.35
CA GLY A 54 -6.37 -5.04 14.57
C GLY A 54 -6.73 -3.57 14.62
N ALA A 55 -7.90 -3.30 15.17
CA ALA A 55 -8.54 -1.99 15.21
C ALA A 55 -7.70 -0.89 15.89
N LYS A 56 -7.95 0.37 15.54
CA LYS A 56 -7.34 1.55 16.18
C LYS A 56 -8.00 1.78 17.55
N GLY A 57 -7.20 2.07 18.59
CA GLY A 57 -7.72 2.42 19.90
C GLY A 57 -8.33 1.25 20.70
N VAL A 58 -7.80 0.04 20.51
CA VAL A 58 -8.23 -1.18 21.23
C VAL A 58 -7.15 -1.67 22.22
N SER A 59 -6.37 -0.76 22.73
CA SER A 59 -5.38 -1.02 23.80
C SER A 59 -4.27 -2.03 23.45
N LYS A 60 -3.93 -2.25 22.15
CA LYS A 60 -2.82 -3.15 21.77
C LYS A 60 -1.51 -2.77 22.46
N SER A 61 -1.01 -1.56 22.21
CA SER A 61 0.25 -1.07 22.79
C SER A 61 0.16 -0.96 24.31
N PHE A 62 -1.00 -0.55 24.84
CA PHE A 62 -1.22 -0.46 26.29
C PHE A 62 -1.17 -1.85 26.96
N GLY A 63 -1.88 -2.84 26.42
CA GLY A 63 -1.86 -4.21 26.96
C GLY A 63 -0.48 -4.86 26.86
N GLN A 64 0.24 -4.64 25.75
CA GLN A 64 1.60 -5.15 25.60
C GLN A 64 2.59 -4.44 26.54
N ALA A 65 2.42 -3.14 26.79
CA ALA A 65 3.23 -2.43 27.77
C ALA A 65 3.01 -2.94 29.21
N ILE A 66 1.77 -3.33 29.57
CA ILE A 66 1.50 -4.02 30.87
C ILE A 66 2.29 -5.33 30.94
N ILE A 67 2.29 -6.13 29.88
CA ILE A 67 3.04 -7.39 29.82
C ILE A 67 4.55 -7.13 29.93
N THR A 68 5.06 -6.10 29.27
CA THR A 68 6.48 -5.70 29.37
C THR A 68 6.85 -5.32 30.81
N ILE A 69 6.02 -4.51 31.49
CA ILE A 69 6.22 -4.16 32.90
C ILE A 69 6.16 -5.44 33.78
N TYR A 70 5.18 -6.33 33.54
CA TYR A 70 5.12 -7.62 34.24
C TYR A 70 6.42 -8.42 34.09
N ARG A 71 6.98 -8.51 32.86
CA ARG A 71 8.24 -9.25 32.64
C ARG A 71 9.43 -8.60 33.34
N ILE A 72 9.57 -7.27 33.25
CA ILE A 72 10.65 -6.55 33.94
C ILE A 72 10.60 -6.75 35.45
N VAL A 73 9.41 -6.71 36.05
CA VAL A 73 9.26 -6.88 37.50
C VAL A 73 9.63 -8.30 37.91
N ASN A 74 9.30 -9.33 37.12
CA ASN A 74 9.41 -10.72 37.50
C ASN A 74 10.69 -11.45 37.01
N ASP A 75 11.39 -10.93 36.00
CA ASP A 75 12.66 -11.53 35.52
C ASP A 75 13.80 -10.51 35.63
N ILE A 76 14.74 -10.80 36.53
CA ILE A 76 15.89 -9.93 36.81
C ILE A 76 16.86 -9.79 35.64
N ARG A 77 16.75 -10.64 34.59
CA ARG A 77 17.61 -10.64 33.41
C ARG A 77 16.98 -9.84 32.26
N PHE A 78 15.70 -9.49 32.35
CA PHE A 78 14.89 -9.05 31.25
C PHE A 78 15.10 -7.57 30.86
N CYS A 79 15.42 -7.34 29.61
CA CYS A 79 15.32 -6.03 28.96
C CYS A 79 14.39 -6.10 27.75
N SER A 80 13.81 -4.97 27.40
CA SER A 80 12.90 -4.84 26.27
C SER A 80 13.36 -3.70 25.35
N MET A 81 13.12 -3.85 24.06
CA MET A 81 13.31 -2.78 23.07
C MET A 81 12.02 -2.51 22.35
N TRP A 82 11.58 -1.25 22.38
CA TRP A 82 10.40 -0.75 21.69
C TRP A 82 10.80 0.23 20.59
N CYS A 83 10.36 -0.04 19.37
CA CYS A 83 10.72 0.72 18.19
C CYS A 83 9.50 1.35 17.54
N ARG A 84 9.65 2.61 17.10
CA ARG A 84 8.70 3.32 16.23
C ARG A 84 9.40 3.85 14.97
N ASN A 85 8.61 4.20 13.95
CA ASN A 85 9.16 4.69 12.68
C ASN A 85 9.92 6.01 12.82
N GLN A 86 9.45 6.92 13.70
CA GLN A 86 10.02 8.26 13.83
C GLN A 86 10.36 8.59 15.29
N TYR A 87 11.46 9.33 15.49
CA TYR A 87 11.89 9.76 16.82
C TYR A 87 10.82 10.59 17.56
N ASN A 88 10.15 11.49 16.86
CA ASN A 88 9.09 12.32 17.46
C ASN A 88 7.91 11.49 17.99
N HIS A 89 7.66 10.31 17.42
CA HIS A 89 6.61 9.41 17.88
C HIS A 89 6.98 8.74 19.22
N ILE A 90 8.27 8.52 19.49
CA ILE A 90 8.73 7.98 20.76
C ILE A 90 8.29 8.89 21.91
N LYS A 91 8.64 10.17 21.81
CA LYS A 91 8.33 11.17 22.84
C LYS A 91 6.85 11.41 23.02
N LYS A 92 6.09 11.43 21.91
CA LYS A 92 4.66 11.74 21.94
C LYS A 92 3.76 10.55 22.27
N THR A 93 4.24 9.31 22.10
CA THR A 93 3.40 8.12 22.19
C THR A 93 3.98 7.01 23.08
N LEU A 94 5.20 6.53 22.85
CA LEU A 94 5.75 5.43 23.64
C LEU A 94 5.91 5.80 25.11
N ARG A 95 6.65 6.85 25.39
CA ARG A 95 6.84 7.33 26.75
C ARG A 95 5.53 7.60 27.47
N PRO A 96 4.56 8.38 26.94
CA PRO A 96 3.26 8.57 27.57
C PRO A 96 2.46 7.29 27.76
N THR A 97 2.60 6.30 26.85
CA THR A 97 1.93 4.99 27.03
C THR A 97 2.43 4.28 28.27
N PHE A 98 3.74 4.21 28.49
CA PHE A 98 4.29 3.59 29.70
C PHE A 98 4.00 4.38 30.97
N GLU A 99 4.06 5.72 30.93
CA GLU A 99 3.64 6.56 32.06
C GLU A 99 2.17 6.33 32.43
N LYS A 100 1.29 6.22 31.43
CA LYS A 100 -0.13 5.88 31.63
C LYS A 100 -0.30 4.46 32.21
N VAL A 101 0.47 3.48 31.74
CA VAL A 101 0.44 2.11 32.28
C VAL A 101 0.86 2.08 33.75
N LEU A 102 1.95 2.76 34.11
CA LEU A 102 2.40 2.82 35.51
C LEU A 102 1.36 3.49 36.39
N SER A 103 0.75 4.59 35.95
CA SER A 103 -0.34 5.26 36.67
C SER A 103 -1.57 4.37 36.79
N PHE A 104 -1.95 3.64 35.76
CA PHE A 104 -3.07 2.70 35.78
C PHE A 104 -2.82 1.54 36.73
N LEU A 105 -1.64 0.92 36.73
CA LEU A 105 -1.28 -0.15 37.64
C LEU A 105 -1.31 0.31 39.12
N LYS A 106 -0.84 1.54 39.36
CA LYS A 106 -0.87 2.16 40.69
C LYS A 106 -2.30 2.42 41.16
N ASN A 107 -3.08 3.16 40.37
CA ASN A 107 -4.35 3.71 40.83
C ASN A 107 -5.48 2.69 40.86
N GLU A 108 -5.53 1.77 39.86
CA GLU A 108 -6.63 0.82 39.71
C GLU A 108 -6.31 -0.56 40.30
N HIS A 109 -5.02 -0.90 40.46
CA HIS A 109 -4.62 -2.26 40.86
C HIS A 109 -3.70 -2.32 42.08
N ASN A 110 -3.41 -1.18 42.71
CA ASN A 110 -2.48 -1.08 43.87
C ASN A 110 -1.09 -1.69 43.58
N LEU A 111 -0.60 -1.53 42.35
CA LEU A 111 0.71 -1.97 41.90
C LEU A 111 1.57 -0.73 41.57
N ASP A 112 2.12 -0.11 42.61
CA ASP A 112 2.93 1.11 42.45
C ASP A 112 4.39 0.78 42.12
N TYR A 113 4.73 0.91 40.83
CA TYR A 113 6.09 0.80 40.33
C TYR A 113 6.67 2.15 39.91
N THR A 114 5.96 3.26 40.12
CA THR A 114 6.37 4.59 39.63
C THR A 114 7.72 5.01 40.22
N HIS A 115 8.03 4.59 41.45
CA HIS A 115 9.29 4.88 42.10
C HIS A 115 10.42 3.88 41.76
N CYS A 116 10.11 2.82 41.00
CA CYS A 116 11.09 1.81 40.59
C CYS A 116 11.77 2.17 39.26
N PHE A 117 11.24 3.12 38.53
CA PHE A 117 11.74 3.49 37.21
C PHE A 117 12.20 4.95 37.10
N ALA A 118 13.40 5.14 36.59
CA ALA A 118 13.78 6.43 36.00
C ALA A 118 13.25 6.51 34.56
N ILE A 119 12.50 7.56 34.22
CA ILE A 119 11.80 7.71 32.94
C ILE A 119 12.47 8.81 32.13
N TYR A 120 13.00 8.45 30.94
CA TYR A 120 13.62 9.34 29.98
C TYR A 120 12.99 9.21 28.60
N ASP A 121 13.32 10.11 27.68
CA ASP A 121 12.89 9.99 26.28
C ASP A 121 13.53 8.76 25.57
N SER A 122 14.64 8.24 26.09
CA SER A 122 15.34 7.04 25.61
C SER A 122 14.82 5.73 26.19
N GLY A 123 13.92 5.77 27.19
CA GLY A 123 13.36 4.57 27.80
C GLY A 123 13.05 4.69 29.28
N LEU A 124 12.67 3.56 29.87
CA LEU A 124 12.46 3.38 31.29
C LEU A 124 13.57 2.49 31.85
N TYR A 125 14.24 2.95 32.89
CA TYR A 125 15.37 2.26 33.50
C TYR A 125 14.98 1.85 34.93
N TRP A 126 15.12 0.56 35.23
CA TRP A 126 14.84 0.03 36.57
C TRP A 126 15.95 0.42 37.55
N GLU A 127 15.61 1.21 38.54
CA GLU A 127 16.59 1.76 39.49
C GLU A 127 16.85 0.88 40.71
N MET A 128 16.02 -0.16 40.90
CA MET A 128 16.15 -1.05 42.07
C MET A 128 17.27 -2.07 41.92
N ASP A 129 17.87 -2.23 40.74
CA ASP A 129 19.07 -3.04 40.56
C ASP A 129 20.33 -2.24 40.97
N ASP A 130 21.35 -2.92 41.46
CA ASP A 130 22.60 -2.28 41.94
C ASP A 130 23.21 -1.34 40.89
N GLY A 131 23.25 -0.06 41.23
CA GLY A 131 23.87 0.99 40.41
C GLY A 131 23.09 1.48 39.20
N GLY A 132 21.77 1.16 39.07
CA GLY A 132 20.93 1.64 37.96
C GLY A 132 21.37 1.13 36.59
N GLN A 133 22.12 0.04 36.51
CA GLN A 133 22.70 -0.53 35.32
C GLN A 133 21.99 -1.83 34.88
N GLY A 134 20.76 -2.02 35.35
CA GLY A 134 20.02 -3.25 35.24
C GLY A 134 19.02 -3.29 34.12
N ARG A 135 17.88 -3.79 34.43
CA ARG A 135 16.72 -3.98 33.55
C ARG A 135 16.27 -2.65 32.98
N ALA A 136 15.91 -2.66 31.70
CA ALA A 136 15.42 -1.46 31.03
C ALA A 136 14.46 -1.76 29.88
N ILE A 137 13.62 -0.78 29.57
CA ILE A 137 12.84 -0.70 28.34
C ILE A 137 13.47 0.42 27.50
N TYR A 138 14.14 0.05 26.43
CA TYR A 138 14.78 1.00 25.52
C TYR A 138 13.78 1.46 24.46
N PHE A 139 13.78 2.75 24.14
CA PHE A 139 12.99 3.35 23.08
C PHE A 139 13.88 3.76 21.92
N GLU A 140 13.56 3.25 20.71
CA GLU A 140 14.36 3.48 19.54
C GLU A 140 13.50 3.76 18.30
N ASN A 141 14.11 4.28 17.23
CA ASN A 141 13.42 4.54 15.98
C ASN A 141 14.04 3.79 14.79
N PHE A 142 13.22 3.42 13.81
CA PHE A 142 13.67 2.71 12.62
C PHE A 142 14.53 3.56 11.67
N GLU A 143 14.45 4.87 11.72
CA GLU A 143 15.20 5.74 10.80
C GLU A 143 16.70 5.65 11.02
N LYS A 144 17.15 5.39 12.26
CA LYS A 144 18.56 5.36 12.66
C LYS A 144 19.06 3.97 13.02
N ILE A 145 18.83 2.97 12.18
CA ILE A 145 19.20 1.58 12.49
C ILE A 145 20.72 1.37 12.65
N GLN A 146 21.57 2.23 12.14
CA GLN A 146 23.01 2.16 12.47
C GLN A 146 23.26 2.30 13.98
N ALA A 147 22.42 3.01 14.71
CA ALA A 147 22.51 3.11 16.17
C ALA A 147 22.28 1.76 16.88
N PHE A 148 21.52 0.84 16.29
CA PHE A 148 21.27 -0.49 16.86
C PHE A 148 22.47 -1.43 16.79
N GLN A 149 23.44 -1.18 15.92
CA GLN A 149 24.64 -2.00 15.83
C GLN A 149 25.54 -1.86 17.07
N GLY A 150 25.32 -0.81 17.88
CA GLY A 150 26.09 -0.48 19.06
C GLY A 150 25.39 -0.66 20.42
N ILE A 151 24.10 -1.05 20.45
CA ILE A 151 23.41 -1.23 21.73
C ILE A 151 24.01 -2.44 22.45
N THR A 152 24.81 -2.15 23.46
CA THR A 152 25.37 -3.16 24.32
C THR A 152 24.73 -2.97 25.70
N LEU A 153 24.11 -4.04 26.22
CA LEU A 153 23.66 -4.04 27.60
C LEU A 153 24.90 -3.90 28.49
N LYS A 154 24.81 -3.05 29.49
CA LYS A 154 25.95 -2.70 30.36
C LYS A 154 26.49 -3.87 31.15
N ASN A 155 25.68 -4.92 31.31
CA ASN A 155 26.03 -6.13 32.04
C ASN A 155 25.61 -7.37 31.24
N SER A 156 26.50 -8.35 31.14
CA SER A 156 26.27 -9.64 30.45
C SER A 156 25.14 -10.50 31.04
N ASN A 157 24.71 -10.18 32.27
CA ASN A 157 23.59 -10.89 32.92
C ASN A 157 22.21 -10.46 32.37
N PHE A 158 22.12 -9.37 31.61
CA PHE A 158 20.87 -8.88 31.04
C PHE A 158 20.72 -9.34 29.61
N LEU A 159 19.48 -9.67 29.21
CA LEU A 159 19.13 -10.17 27.90
C LEU A 159 17.94 -9.38 27.33
N PHE A 160 17.99 -9.10 26.03
CA PHE A 160 16.80 -8.62 25.35
C PHE A 160 15.80 -9.77 25.19
N GLY A 161 14.78 -9.80 26.05
CA GLY A 161 13.71 -10.79 25.99
C GLY A 161 12.61 -10.45 24.98
N GLU A 162 12.54 -9.18 24.53
CA GLU A 162 11.60 -8.79 23.49
C GLU A 162 12.09 -7.60 22.66
N LEU A 163 11.73 -7.67 21.39
CA LEU A 163 11.79 -6.59 20.41
C LEU A 163 10.38 -6.27 19.98
N VAL A 164 9.90 -5.06 20.20
CA VAL A 164 8.55 -4.62 19.87
C VAL A 164 8.59 -3.54 18.79
N LEU A 165 7.91 -3.80 17.68
CA LEU A 165 7.71 -2.84 16.61
C LEU A 165 6.29 -2.29 16.73
N ASP A 166 6.18 -1.06 17.25
CA ASP A 166 4.90 -0.41 17.51
C ASP A 166 4.54 0.54 16.36
N GLU A 167 3.41 0.29 15.71
CA GLU A 167 2.92 0.98 14.50
C GLU A 167 3.94 1.05 13.35
N PRO A 168 4.48 -0.09 12.89
CA PRO A 168 5.40 -0.11 11.73
C PRO A 168 4.69 0.21 10.41
N ILE A 169 3.38 0.02 10.32
CA ILE A 169 2.55 0.37 9.17
C ILE A 169 1.96 1.76 9.42
N GLU A 170 2.32 2.73 8.62
CA GLU A 170 1.80 4.11 8.74
C GLU A 170 0.38 4.22 8.17
N ASP A 171 -0.43 5.08 8.79
CA ASP A 171 -1.73 5.47 8.26
C ASP A 171 -1.51 6.42 7.06
N PRO A 172 -1.92 6.05 5.84
CA PRO A 172 -1.69 6.88 4.66
C PRO A 172 -2.41 8.24 4.73
N ASN A 173 -3.44 8.37 5.57
CA ASN A 173 -4.17 9.62 5.75
C ASN A 173 -3.51 10.55 6.80
N ASP A 174 -2.67 9.99 7.66
CA ASP A 174 -2.01 10.73 8.78
C ASP A 174 -0.52 10.98 8.50
N THR A 175 0.02 10.46 7.40
CA THR A 175 1.43 10.60 7.07
C THR A 175 1.67 11.78 6.13
N SER A 176 2.76 12.51 6.37
CA SER A 176 3.25 13.51 5.42
C SER A 176 4.09 12.90 4.29
N LYS A 177 4.31 11.58 4.30
CA LYS A 177 5.13 10.88 3.32
C LYS A 177 4.30 10.57 2.06
N LEU A 178 4.91 10.79 0.92
CA LEU A 178 4.36 10.39 -0.37
C LEU A 178 4.37 8.84 -0.50
N PRO A 179 3.51 8.25 -1.34
CA PRO A 179 3.43 6.80 -1.50
C PRO A 179 4.77 6.11 -1.78
N HIS A 180 5.63 6.68 -2.64
CA HIS A 180 6.95 6.13 -2.91
C HIS A 180 7.88 6.19 -1.69
N GLN A 181 7.79 7.24 -0.87
CA GLN A 181 8.57 7.37 0.37
C GLN A 181 8.14 6.33 1.40
N LEU A 182 6.84 5.98 1.43
CA LEU A 182 6.34 4.88 2.25
C LEU A 182 6.86 3.53 1.75
N GLU A 183 6.86 3.32 0.44
CA GLU A 183 7.39 2.08 -0.15
C GLU A 183 8.90 1.92 0.13
N GLU A 184 9.69 2.98 0.00
CA GLU A 184 11.10 2.99 0.37
C GLU A 184 11.30 2.71 1.87
N LEU A 185 10.50 3.34 2.73
CA LEU A 185 10.53 3.09 4.17
C LEU A 185 10.24 1.61 4.47
N TYR A 186 9.22 1.03 3.85
CA TYR A 186 8.85 -0.36 4.08
C TYR A 186 9.91 -1.34 3.56
N LYS A 187 10.51 -1.09 2.41
CA LYS A 187 11.68 -1.86 1.93
C LYS A 187 12.85 -1.79 2.90
N LEU A 188 13.12 -0.60 3.42
CA LEU A 188 14.19 -0.38 4.38
C LEU A 188 13.93 -1.12 5.70
N GLN A 189 12.70 -1.09 6.22
CA GLN A 189 12.30 -1.86 7.41
C GLN A 189 12.51 -3.37 7.20
N GLU A 190 12.04 -3.91 6.07
CA GLU A 190 12.18 -5.34 5.75
C GLU A 190 13.64 -5.78 5.69
N GLN A 191 14.50 -5.01 5.04
CA GLN A 191 15.92 -5.29 4.92
C GLN A 191 16.66 -5.24 6.27
N LYS A 192 16.20 -4.39 7.17
CA LYS A 192 16.89 -4.14 8.45
C LYS A 192 16.38 -5.02 9.60
N LEU A 193 15.17 -5.59 9.47
CA LEU A 193 14.61 -6.44 10.51
C LEU A 193 15.53 -7.60 10.93
N PRO A 194 16.18 -8.36 10.02
CA PRO A 194 17.06 -9.45 10.40
C PRO A 194 18.26 -8.98 11.24
N LEU A 195 18.84 -7.82 10.89
CA LEU A 195 19.94 -7.22 11.65
C LEU A 195 19.48 -6.76 13.03
N LEU A 196 18.28 -6.20 13.11
CA LEU A 196 17.71 -5.75 14.36
C LEU A 196 17.47 -6.94 15.31
N ILE A 197 16.91 -8.03 14.81
CA ILE A 197 16.72 -9.27 15.56
C ILE A 197 18.07 -9.84 16.02
N ALA A 198 19.05 -9.94 15.13
CA ALA A 198 20.38 -10.47 15.43
C ALA A 198 21.14 -9.63 16.47
N ASN A 199 20.92 -8.32 16.50
CA ASN A 199 21.58 -7.42 17.43
C ASN A 199 20.85 -7.29 18.79
N THR A 200 19.62 -7.80 18.88
CA THR A 200 18.80 -7.75 20.10
C THR A 200 18.49 -9.16 20.62
N VAL A 201 17.30 -9.68 20.35
CA VAL A 201 16.78 -10.93 20.90
C VAL A 201 17.54 -12.19 20.45
N ALA A 202 18.20 -12.17 19.32
CA ALA A 202 18.99 -13.32 18.82
C ALA A 202 20.51 -13.13 18.96
N ARG A 203 20.94 -12.16 19.78
CA ARG A 203 22.38 -11.85 19.93
C ARG A 203 23.14 -12.87 20.77
N ILE A 204 22.49 -13.42 21.77
CA ILE A 204 23.09 -14.34 22.76
C ILE A 204 22.12 -15.49 22.95
N ASP A 205 22.63 -16.70 23.09
CA ASP A 205 21.84 -17.86 23.47
C ASP A 205 21.18 -17.61 24.83
N ALA A 206 19.86 -17.65 24.84
CA ALA A 206 19.10 -17.47 26.06
C ALA A 206 18.95 -18.81 26.79
N PRO A 207 18.89 -18.82 28.13
CA PRO A 207 18.51 -19.99 28.90
C PRO A 207 17.12 -20.53 28.47
N GLU A 208 16.88 -21.83 28.61
CA GLU A 208 15.62 -22.48 28.19
C GLU A 208 14.38 -21.89 28.86
N ASP A 209 14.51 -21.36 30.08
CA ASP A 209 13.46 -20.70 30.83
C ASP A 209 13.21 -19.24 30.42
N PHE A 210 14.05 -18.68 29.51
CA PHE A 210 13.97 -17.29 29.10
C PHE A 210 13.33 -17.15 27.70
N GLN A 211 12.14 -16.56 27.67
CA GLN A 211 11.40 -16.38 26.41
C GLN A 211 11.93 -15.21 25.60
N LEU A 212 12.23 -15.47 24.33
CA LEU A 212 12.58 -14.48 23.31
C LEU A 212 11.37 -14.20 22.40
N LYS A 213 11.07 -12.92 22.19
CA LYS A 213 9.89 -12.49 21.42
C LYS A 213 10.23 -11.37 20.43
N VAL A 214 9.68 -11.46 19.23
CA VAL A 214 9.60 -10.36 18.25
C VAL A 214 8.12 -10.04 18.06
N LYS A 215 7.70 -8.86 18.48
CA LYS A 215 6.30 -8.45 18.47
C LYS A 215 6.05 -7.34 17.45
N PHE A 216 4.99 -7.48 16.66
CA PHE A 216 4.53 -6.47 15.71
C PHE A 216 3.14 -5.98 16.14
N LEU A 217 3.03 -4.70 16.53
CA LEU A 217 1.77 -4.07 16.92
C LEU A 217 1.33 -3.13 15.81
N TYR A 218 0.26 -3.44 15.08
CA TYR A 218 -0.11 -2.67 13.90
C TYR A 218 -1.61 -2.63 13.64
N ASN A 219 -1.99 -1.60 12.89
CA ASN A 219 -3.28 -1.52 12.20
C ASN A 219 -3.03 -1.83 10.73
N ILE A 220 -4.00 -2.46 10.06
CA ILE A 220 -3.81 -2.89 8.68
C ILE A 220 -4.34 -1.82 7.73
N PHE A 221 -3.57 -0.76 7.56
CA PHE A 221 -3.92 0.32 6.62
C PHE A 221 -3.58 0.00 5.16
N THR A 222 -2.67 -0.94 4.93
CA THR A 222 -2.30 -1.40 3.60
C THR A 222 -1.99 -2.88 3.61
N THR A 223 -2.32 -3.57 2.54
CA THR A 223 -1.99 -4.99 2.32
C THR A 223 -0.61 -5.18 1.70
N ASP A 224 0.01 -4.09 1.22
CA ASP A 224 1.29 -4.15 0.51
C ASP A 224 2.51 -4.17 1.44
N HIS A 225 2.32 -3.94 2.73
CA HIS A 225 3.39 -3.97 3.71
C HIS A 225 3.99 -5.38 3.86
N TRP A 226 5.30 -5.49 4.01
CA TRP A 226 6.02 -6.76 4.16
C TRP A 226 5.53 -7.61 5.35
N ILE A 227 5.11 -6.98 6.47
CA ILE A 227 4.51 -7.70 7.60
C ILE A 227 3.24 -8.44 7.16
N ILE A 228 2.41 -7.79 6.34
CA ILE A 228 1.17 -8.41 5.85
C ILE A 228 1.50 -9.55 4.90
N LYS A 229 2.39 -9.33 3.93
CA LYS A 229 2.75 -10.33 2.91
C LYS A 229 3.47 -11.54 3.49
N ASN A 230 4.44 -11.30 4.39
CA ASN A 230 5.39 -12.35 4.83
C ASN A 230 5.00 -13.00 6.16
N TYR A 231 4.04 -12.42 6.90
CA TYR A 231 3.65 -12.91 8.24
C TYR A 231 2.13 -12.99 8.40
N HIS A 232 1.41 -11.88 8.27
CA HIS A 232 -0.01 -11.81 8.57
C HIS A 232 -0.87 -12.72 7.68
N ASN A 233 -0.67 -12.69 6.37
CA ASN A 233 -1.44 -13.49 5.40
C ASN A 233 -1.29 -15.00 5.60
N LEU A 234 -0.24 -15.44 6.26
CA LEU A 234 -0.04 -16.84 6.61
C LEU A 234 -0.94 -17.27 7.79
N ALA A 235 -1.35 -16.32 8.62
CA ALA A 235 -2.08 -16.59 9.84
C ALA A 235 -3.57 -16.16 9.77
N ILE A 236 -3.88 -14.98 9.22
CA ILE A 236 -5.24 -14.42 9.17
C ILE A 236 -5.64 -14.12 7.72
N PRO A 237 -6.74 -14.68 7.24
CA PRO A 237 -7.21 -14.37 5.89
C PRO A 237 -7.66 -12.91 5.78
N LEU A 238 -7.42 -12.32 4.62
CA LEU A 238 -7.96 -11.00 4.28
C LEU A 238 -9.47 -11.10 4.08
N ILE A 239 -10.21 -10.12 4.60
CA ILE A 239 -11.64 -10.00 4.32
C ILE A 239 -11.83 -9.34 2.96
N LYS A 240 -12.55 -10.03 2.09
CA LYS A 240 -12.96 -9.51 0.78
C LYS A 240 -14.33 -8.84 0.91
N ASN A 241 -14.53 -7.76 0.16
CA ASN A 241 -15.73 -6.92 0.22
C ASN A 241 -17.05 -7.68 0.11
N ASP A 242 -17.10 -8.74 -0.74
CA ASP A 242 -18.32 -9.47 -1.05
C ASP A 242 -18.74 -10.53 0.00
N SER A 243 -17.88 -10.81 0.99
CA SER A 243 -18.10 -11.94 1.91
C SER A 243 -18.78 -11.55 3.23
N LEU A 244 -19.11 -10.27 3.43
CA LEU A 244 -19.57 -9.76 4.72
C LEU A 244 -20.91 -9.02 4.64
N ASN A 245 -21.91 -9.64 4.01
CA ASN A 245 -23.25 -9.03 3.91
C ASN A 245 -24.09 -9.17 5.19
N ASN A 246 -23.69 -10.02 6.15
CA ASN A 246 -24.46 -10.30 7.37
C ASN A 246 -23.65 -9.92 8.63
N GLU A 247 -24.24 -9.14 9.55
CA GLU A 247 -23.58 -8.71 10.79
C GLU A 247 -23.24 -9.84 11.75
N VAL A 248 -24.09 -10.86 11.81
CA VAL A 248 -23.88 -12.06 12.65
C VAL A 248 -22.65 -12.83 12.18
N GLU A 249 -22.46 -12.95 10.86
CA GLU A 249 -21.26 -13.59 10.30
C GLU A 249 -19.99 -12.80 10.60
N LYS A 250 -20.06 -11.46 10.59
CA LYS A 250 -18.93 -10.59 10.93
C LYS A 250 -18.48 -10.79 12.37
N GLU A 251 -19.41 -10.82 13.29
CA GLU A 251 -19.11 -11.03 14.70
C GLU A 251 -18.56 -12.44 14.95
N LEU A 252 -19.12 -13.45 14.28
CA LEU A 252 -18.62 -14.83 14.35
C LEU A 252 -17.20 -14.96 13.79
N ILE A 253 -16.91 -14.31 12.67
CA ILE A 253 -15.57 -14.29 12.07
C ILE A 253 -14.57 -13.65 13.02
N VAL A 254 -14.90 -12.51 13.61
CA VAL A 254 -14.04 -11.85 14.60
C VAL A 254 -13.74 -12.79 15.77
N LYS A 255 -14.76 -13.43 16.35
CA LYS A 255 -14.61 -14.38 17.46
C LYS A 255 -13.77 -15.61 17.07
N THR A 256 -13.88 -16.06 15.81
CA THR A 256 -13.15 -17.23 15.30
C THR A 256 -11.65 -16.95 15.11
N TYR A 257 -11.29 -15.71 14.76
CA TYR A 257 -9.91 -15.32 14.44
C TYR A 257 -9.19 -14.60 15.57
N ILE A 258 -9.61 -14.75 16.83
CA ILE A 258 -8.97 -14.12 17.98
C ILE A 258 -7.47 -14.44 18.04
N GLN A 259 -7.11 -15.69 17.87
CA GLN A 259 -5.71 -16.10 17.83
C GLN A 259 -5.49 -17.27 16.87
N ARG A 260 -4.40 -17.21 16.11
CA ARG A 260 -3.85 -18.35 15.36
C ARG A 260 -2.38 -18.55 15.68
N ILE A 261 -1.99 -19.81 15.75
CA ILE A 261 -0.63 -20.24 16.06
C ILE A 261 -0.17 -21.21 15.00
N ASP A 262 1.06 -21.02 14.50
CA ASP A 262 1.79 -21.96 13.67
C ASP A 262 3.19 -22.15 14.27
N ASP A 263 3.41 -23.28 14.93
CA ASP A 263 4.66 -23.59 15.60
C ASP A 263 5.78 -24.00 14.62
N THR A 264 5.44 -24.33 13.38
CA THR A 264 6.42 -24.75 12.35
C THR A 264 7.05 -23.58 11.60
N PHE A 265 6.50 -22.38 11.76
CA PHE A 265 6.95 -21.19 11.05
C PHE A 265 8.44 -20.93 11.28
N LYS A 266 9.18 -20.65 10.16
CA LYS A 266 10.62 -20.34 10.16
C LYS A 266 11.46 -21.30 11.03
N ASN A 267 11.45 -22.55 10.66
CA ASN A 267 12.23 -23.60 11.33
C ASN A 267 11.87 -23.76 12.83
N ASN A 268 10.59 -23.83 13.13
CA ASN A 268 10.05 -24.04 14.49
C ASN A 268 10.30 -22.89 15.47
N LEU A 269 10.58 -21.68 14.99
CA LEU A 269 10.53 -20.48 15.83
C LEU A 269 9.11 -20.16 16.26
N GLY A 270 8.13 -20.52 15.44
CA GLY A 270 6.72 -20.29 15.67
C GLY A 270 6.26 -18.85 15.43
N ILE A 271 5.00 -18.72 15.02
CA ILE A 271 4.31 -17.46 14.86
C ILE A 271 2.92 -17.56 15.52
N SER A 272 2.53 -16.51 16.24
CA SER A 272 1.15 -16.32 16.66
C SER A 272 0.62 -15.00 16.11
N CYS A 273 -0.64 -15.00 15.70
CA CYS A 273 -1.32 -13.79 15.29
C CYS A 273 -2.57 -13.62 16.13
N THR A 274 -2.64 -12.53 16.89
CA THR A 274 -3.79 -12.17 17.71
C THR A 274 -4.48 -10.97 17.11
N MET A 275 -5.80 -11.08 16.99
CA MET A 275 -6.63 -10.05 16.46
C MET A 275 -7.30 -9.23 17.54
N TYR A 276 -7.26 -7.93 17.40
CA TYR A 276 -7.87 -6.96 18.28
C TYR A 276 -9.01 -6.23 17.56
N SER A 277 -10.22 -6.39 18.06
CA SER A 277 -11.42 -5.73 17.55
C SER A 277 -12.04 -4.86 18.63
N LYS A 278 -12.76 -3.82 18.24
CA LYS A 278 -13.57 -3.01 19.18
C LYS A 278 -14.71 -3.81 19.81
N PHE A 279 -15.09 -4.94 19.27
CA PHE A 279 -16.04 -5.85 19.90
C PHE A 279 -15.54 -6.48 21.21
N PHE A 280 -14.21 -6.45 21.45
CA PHE A 280 -13.62 -6.94 22.70
C PHE A 280 -13.42 -5.84 23.74
N VAL A 281 -13.67 -4.59 23.39
CA VAL A 281 -13.58 -3.47 24.33
C VAL A 281 -14.91 -3.34 25.07
N PRO A 282 -14.89 -3.27 26.41
CA PRO A 282 -16.11 -3.06 27.17
C PRO A 282 -16.86 -1.81 26.72
N LYS A 283 -18.16 -1.90 26.56
CA LYS A 283 -18.99 -0.75 26.16
C LYS A 283 -18.88 0.43 27.14
N SER A 284 -18.61 0.14 28.41
CA SER A 284 -18.36 1.14 29.44
C SER A 284 -17.10 2.00 29.19
N GLU A 285 -16.16 1.48 28.42
CA GLU A 285 -14.93 2.19 28.03
C GLU A 285 -15.09 2.98 26.71
N LEU A 286 -16.16 2.69 25.96
CA LEU A 286 -16.53 3.41 24.74
C LEU A 286 -17.56 4.48 25.09
N GLY A 287 -17.21 5.75 24.93
CA GLY A 287 -18.18 6.84 25.13
C GLY A 287 -19.33 6.77 24.11
N ASP A 288 -20.54 7.23 24.50
CA ASP A 288 -21.74 7.21 23.65
C ASP A 288 -21.54 7.87 22.27
N TYR A 289 -20.80 8.97 22.24
CA TYR A 289 -20.45 9.65 20.96
C TYR A 289 -19.54 8.80 20.09
N GLN A 290 -18.60 8.07 20.70
CA GLN A 290 -17.71 7.19 19.97
C GLN A 290 -18.49 6.02 19.35
N ILE A 291 -19.42 5.43 20.09
CA ILE A 291 -20.29 4.35 19.59
C ILE A 291 -21.10 4.84 18.38
N LYS A 292 -21.78 5.98 18.52
CA LYS A 292 -22.56 6.60 17.44
C LYS A 292 -21.72 6.91 16.21
N TYR A 293 -20.51 7.44 16.41
CA TYR A 293 -19.58 7.72 15.31
C TYR A 293 -19.15 6.46 14.57
N LEU A 294 -18.84 5.37 15.31
CA LEU A 294 -18.45 4.11 14.71
C LEU A 294 -19.59 3.43 13.94
N GLU A 295 -20.84 3.59 14.40
CA GLU A 295 -22.03 3.15 13.69
C GLU A 295 -22.25 3.96 12.40
N ALA A 296 -22.08 5.28 12.44
CA ALA A 296 -22.15 6.13 11.26
C ALA A 296 -21.07 5.78 10.23
N LEU A 297 -19.83 5.57 10.69
CA LEU A 297 -18.70 5.22 9.84
C LEU A 297 -18.94 3.95 8.99
N LYS A 298 -19.74 3.01 9.49
CA LYS A 298 -20.12 1.80 8.75
C LYS A 298 -20.87 2.11 7.46
N ASN A 299 -21.70 3.15 7.47
CA ASN A 299 -22.49 3.57 6.32
C ASN A 299 -21.74 4.54 5.41
N ASP A 300 -20.91 5.39 6.00
CA ASP A 300 -20.21 6.46 5.29
C ASP A 300 -18.89 5.97 4.65
N ASP A 301 -18.13 5.15 5.35
CA ASP A 301 -16.86 4.57 4.89
C ASP A 301 -16.69 3.14 5.44
N TYR A 302 -17.31 2.19 4.77
CA TYR A 302 -17.29 0.78 5.16
C TYR A 302 -15.87 0.21 5.29
N ARG A 303 -14.94 0.63 4.44
CA ARG A 303 -13.55 0.22 4.50
C ARG A 303 -12.90 0.67 5.80
N MET A 304 -13.00 1.96 6.11
CA MET A 304 -12.44 2.52 7.34
C MET A 304 -13.07 1.83 8.56
N TRP A 305 -14.36 1.48 8.49
CA TRP A 305 -15.03 0.70 9.53
C TRP A 305 -14.42 -0.70 9.69
N VAL A 306 -14.16 -1.44 8.60
CA VAL A 306 -13.51 -2.76 8.68
C VAL A 306 -12.13 -2.68 9.34
N VAL A 307 -11.31 -1.71 8.96
CA VAL A 307 -9.96 -1.54 9.50
C VAL A 307 -9.97 -1.04 10.95
N THR A 308 -10.79 -0.03 11.26
CA THR A 308 -10.73 0.66 12.55
C THR A 308 -11.64 0.08 13.63
N VAL A 309 -12.68 -0.66 13.26
CA VAL A 309 -13.63 -1.29 14.19
C VAL A 309 -13.45 -2.79 14.25
N LEU A 310 -13.48 -3.48 13.11
CA LEU A 310 -13.31 -4.93 13.10
C LEU A 310 -11.84 -5.33 13.31
N GLY A 311 -10.90 -4.53 12.82
CA GLY A 311 -9.48 -4.81 12.89
C GLY A 311 -8.98 -5.78 11.82
N PHE A 312 -9.74 -5.98 10.74
CA PHE A 312 -9.35 -6.80 9.62
C PHE A 312 -8.59 -6.00 8.56
N ALA A 313 -7.74 -6.69 7.81
CA ALA A 313 -7.22 -6.17 6.56
C ALA A 313 -8.38 -6.05 5.58
N PHE A 314 -8.65 -4.84 5.15
CA PHE A 314 -9.49 -4.62 4.01
C PHE A 314 -8.60 -4.64 2.77
N GLN A 315 -8.84 -5.58 1.87
CA GLN A 315 -8.19 -5.56 0.57
C GLN A 315 -8.87 -4.46 -0.25
N ASP A 316 -8.48 -3.21 0.02
CA ASP A 316 -8.87 -2.12 -0.83
C ASP A 316 -7.82 -1.95 -1.92
N GLU A 317 -8.27 -2.14 -3.11
CA GLU A 317 -7.51 -1.86 -4.31
C GLU A 317 -7.17 -0.36 -4.42
N ASN A 318 -7.89 0.51 -3.71
CA ASN A 318 -7.70 1.97 -3.71
C ASN A 318 -6.58 2.47 -2.78
N ASN A 319 -6.00 1.62 -1.91
CA ASN A 319 -4.82 1.99 -1.09
C ASN A 319 -3.49 1.66 -1.75
N LYS A 320 -3.50 1.16 -2.94
CA LYS A 320 -2.31 1.29 -3.78
C LYS A 320 -2.14 2.78 -4.10
N PRO A 321 -0.90 3.29 -4.09
CA PRO A 321 -0.64 4.71 -4.27
C PRO A 321 -1.44 5.20 -5.46
N ASN A 322 -2.47 5.96 -5.23
CA ASN A 322 -3.34 6.66 -6.20
C ASN A 322 -3.27 6.16 -7.65
N TYR A 323 -3.32 4.84 -7.86
CA TYR A 323 -3.42 4.25 -9.19
C TYR A 323 -4.80 4.56 -9.75
N PHE A 324 -4.94 5.74 -10.32
CA PHE A 324 -6.24 6.33 -10.63
C PHE A 324 -7.08 5.54 -11.64
N LEU A 325 -6.48 4.69 -12.46
CA LEU A 325 -7.19 3.81 -13.39
C LEU A 325 -7.42 2.39 -12.87
N GLN A 326 -6.73 1.98 -11.84
CA GLN A 326 -6.82 0.62 -11.35
C GLN A 326 -8.25 0.19 -10.98
N PRO A 327 -9.07 1.04 -10.30
CA PRO A 327 -10.46 0.70 -9.98
C PRO A 327 -11.35 0.48 -11.20
N TYR A 328 -10.98 1.04 -12.34
CA TYR A 328 -11.70 0.91 -13.60
C TYR A 328 -11.22 -0.29 -14.43
N ILE A 329 -10.02 -0.78 -14.17
CA ILE A 329 -9.38 -1.87 -14.91
C ILE A 329 -9.58 -3.21 -14.18
N TYR A 330 -9.41 -3.23 -12.87
CA TYR A 330 -9.47 -4.45 -12.07
C TYR A 330 -10.58 -4.37 -11.02
N ASN A 331 -11.27 -5.48 -10.85
CA ASN A 331 -12.23 -5.64 -9.75
C ASN A 331 -11.52 -5.96 -8.42
N LEU A 332 -12.30 -5.99 -7.34
CA LEU A 332 -11.83 -6.29 -5.98
C LEU A 332 -11.05 -7.61 -5.82
N ASN A 333 -11.13 -8.50 -6.78
CA ASN A 333 -10.42 -9.78 -6.80
C ASN A 333 -9.15 -9.75 -7.67
N ASN A 334 -8.64 -8.56 -8.04
CA ASN A 334 -7.56 -8.37 -9.01
C ASN A 334 -7.81 -9.06 -10.37
N LYS A 335 -9.07 -9.30 -10.71
CA LYS A 335 -9.47 -9.77 -12.02
C LYS A 335 -9.88 -8.57 -12.87
N MET A 336 -9.45 -8.57 -14.11
CA MET A 336 -9.84 -7.55 -15.06
C MET A 336 -11.37 -7.42 -15.12
N HIS A 337 -11.88 -6.20 -15.14
CA HIS A 337 -13.31 -5.93 -15.25
C HIS A 337 -13.86 -6.56 -16.53
N LYS A 338 -15.07 -7.16 -16.44
CA LYS A 338 -15.75 -7.73 -17.61
C LYS A 338 -16.11 -6.69 -18.68
N SER A 339 -16.15 -5.41 -18.29
CA SER A 339 -16.34 -4.27 -19.18
C SER A 339 -15.17 -4.04 -20.13
N ILE A 340 -13.95 -4.49 -19.77
CA ILE A 340 -12.80 -4.42 -20.67
C ILE A 340 -12.87 -5.59 -21.64
N LYS A 341 -13.20 -5.28 -22.86
CA LYS A 341 -13.32 -6.28 -23.93
C LYS A 341 -11.96 -6.49 -24.60
N ILE A 342 -11.58 -7.76 -24.69
CA ILE A 342 -10.38 -8.21 -25.39
C ILE A 342 -10.83 -8.88 -26.67
N ILE A 343 -10.24 -8.51 -27.80
CA ILE A 343 -10.48 -9.10 -29.10
C ILE A 343 -9.22 -9.82 -29.60
N ASN A 344 -9.36 -10.99 -30.18
CA ASN A 344 -8.26 -11.71 -30.82
C ASN A 344 -8.10 -11.30 -32.29
N SER A 345 -9.20 -10.90 -32.95
CA SER A 345 -9.25 -10.46 -34.35
C SER A 345 -10.28 -9.35 -34.51
N LEU A 346 -10.07 -8.51 -35.53
CA LEU A 346 -11.08 -7.51 -35.95
C LEU A 346 -12.35 -8.15 -36.51
N ASP A 347 -12.36 -9.44 -36.84
CA ASP A 347 -13.57 -10.16 -37.24
C ASP A 347 -14.61 -10.26 -36.12
N GLU A 348 -14.17 -10.22 -34.86
CA GLU A 348 -15.05 -10.26 -33.68
C GLU A 348 -15.90 -8.98 -33.52
N ILE A 349 -15.64 -7.94 -34.28
CA ILE A 349 -16.42 -6.68 -34.30
C ILE A 349 -17.43 -6.66 -35.45
N GLU A 350 -18.36 -7.61 -35.48
CA GLU A 350 -19.24 -7.85 -36.63
C GLU A 350 -20.07 -6.63 -37.07
N ASP A 351 -20.62 -5.88 -36.11
CA ASP A 351 -21.57 -4.79 -36.35
C ASP A 351 -20.91 -3.39 -36.50
N TYR A 352 -19.57 -3.29 -36.45
CA TYR A 352 -18.89 -2.02 -36.42
C TYR A 352 -17.99 -1.80 -37.62
N SER A 353 -17.91 -0.53 -38.07
CA SER A 353 -16.97 -0.08 -39.10
C SER A 353 -15.88 0.80 -38.50
N ILE A 354 -14.66 0.64 -38.99
CA ILE A 354 -13.52 1.48 -38.65
C ILE A 354 -13.63 2.78 -39.46
N ILE A 355 -13.77 3.90 -38.77
CA ILE A 355 -13.91 5.23 -39.37
C ILE A 355 -12.65 6.09 -39.28
N GLY A 356 -11.66 5.68 -38.45
CA GLY A 356 -10.40 6.39 -38.31
C GLY A 356 -9.26 5.49 -37.81
N ILE A 357 -8.04 5.80 -38.21
CA ILE A 357 -6.80 5.14 -37.81
C ILE A 357 -5.87 6.20 -37.24
N TYR A 358 -5.47 6.07 -35.98
CA TYR A 358 -4.65 7.04 -35.27
C TYR A 358 -3.42 6.35 -34.71
N ASP A 359 -2.26 6.92 -34.97
CA ASP A 359 -0.97 6.46 -34.49
C ASP A 359 -0.41 7.48 -33.51
N GLY A 360 -0.10 7.10 -32.30
CA GLY A 360 0.61 7.92 -31.33
C GLY A 360 2.07 7.54 -31.26
N PHE A 361 2.96 8.49 -31.27
CA PHE A 361 4.40 8.27 -31.21
C PHE A 361 5.06 9.18 -30.20
N ASP A 362 5.60 8.59 -29.13
CA ASP A 362 6.49 9.26 -28.19
C ASP A 362 7.94 8.92 -28.57
N PRO A 363 8.74 9.91 -28.96
CA PRO A 363 10.12 9.68 -29.34
C PRO A 363 11.06 9.32 -28.18
N GLY A 364 10.61 9.49 -26.92
CA GLY A 364 11.43 9.29 -25.73
C GLY A 364 12.65 10.23 -25.65
N LEU A 365 13.27 10.30 -24.50
CA LEU A 365 14.50 11.10 -24.29
C LEU A 365 15.78 10.33 -24.64
N SER A 366 15.75 9.00 -24.65
CA SER A 366 16.88 8.13 -24.97
C SER A 366 16.37 6.77 -25.45
N ASP A 367 16.54 6.44 -26.70
CA ASP A 367 16.35 5.12 -27.37
C ASP A 367 15.06 4.31 -27.01
N LYS A 368 14.23 4.79 -26.10
CA LYS A 368 12.97 4.20 -25.65
C LYS A 368 11.77 4.86 -26.33
N SER A 369 11.73 4.84 -27.65
CA SER A 369 10.59 5.38 -28.38
C SER A 369 9.43 4.40 -28.37
N ALA A 370 8.22 4.88 -28.11
CA ALA A 370 7.01 4.08 -28.05
C ALA A 370 6.01 4.45 -29.16
N TRP A 371 5.26 3.46 -29.62
CA TRP A 371 4.22 3.63 -30.63
C TRP A 371 2.96 2.86 -30.28
N VAL A 372 1.80 3.52 -30.43
CA VAL A 372 0.48 2.92 -30.22
C VAL A 372 -0.41 3.24 -31.40
N ARG A 373 -1.09 2.24 -31.94
CA ARG A 373 -2.12 2.38 -32.98
C ARG A 373 -3.51 2.16 -32.41
N THR A 374 -4.36 3.16 -32.56
CA THR A 374 -5.75 3.17 -32.14
C THR A 374 -6.68 3.24 -33.36
N LEU A 375 -7.70 2.39 -33.39
CA LEU A 375 -8.77 2.39 -34.39
C LEU A 375 -10.03 2.99 -33.78
N LEU A 376 -10.68 3.92 -34.48
CA LEU A 376 -11.96 4.49 -34.08
C LEU A 376 -13.09 3.77 -34.80
N LEU A 377 -14.08 3.33 -34.04
CA LEU A 377 -15.30 2.70 -34.55
C LEU A 377 -16.42 3.73 -34.77
N ASN A 378 -17.39 3.38 -35.61
CA ASN A 378 -18.53 4.23 -35.92
C ASN A 378 -19.48 4.52 -34.76
N ASP A 379 -19.45 3.69 -33.69
CA ASP A 379 -20.19 3.91 -32.44
C ASP A 379 -19.40 4.77 -31.43
N GLY A 380 -18.19 5.20 -31.75
CA GLY A 380 -17.30 6.01 -30.93
C GLY A 380 -16.37 5.22 -30.03
N LYS A 381 -16.46 3.89 -29.99
CA LYS A 381 -15.48 3.06 -29.29
C LYS A 381 -14.13 3.09 -29.99
N ILE A 382 -13.09 2.83 -29.21
CA ILE A 382 -11.73 2.71 -29.72
C ILE A 382 -11.19 1.31 -29.51
N ILE A 383 -10.36 0.86 -30.43
CA ILE A 383 -9.61 -0.39 -30.31
C ILE A 383 -8.13 -0.04 -30.24
N ILE A 384 -7.46 -0.48 -29.19
CA ILE A 384 -6.00 -0.47 -29.14
C ILE A 384 -5.51 -1.67 -29.96
N TYR A 385 -5.12 -1.38 -31.19
CA TYR A 385 -4.86 -2.44 -32.17
C TYR A 385 -3.42 -2.95 -32.15
N LYS A 386 -2.45 -2.04 -31.99
CA LYS A 386 -1.02 -2.36 -31.86
C LYS A 386 -0.36 -1.44 -30.84
N ALA A 387 0.63 -1.96 -30.11
CA ALA A 387 1.46 -1.19 -29.20
C ALA A 387 2.90 -1.74 -29.21
N ILE A 388 3.87 -0.86 -29.18
CA ILE A 388 5.29 -1.20 -29.09
C ILE A 388 5.92 -0.28 -28.06
N ASP A 389 6.41 -0.86 -26.96
CA ASP A 389 6.98 -0.13 -25.83
C ASP A 389 8.38 0.44 -26.12
N ASN A 390 9.18 -0.27 -26.91
CA ASN A 390 10.54 0.17 -27.21
C ASN A 390 10.91 -0.15 -28.67
N LEU A 391 10.75 0.82 -29.53
CA LEU A 391 11.14 0.69 -30.94
C LEU A 391 12.65 0.51 -31.11
N GLY A 392 13.46 1.08 -30.21
CA GLY A 392 14.91 0.97 -30.25
C GLY A 392 15.43 -0.46 -30.07
N GLN A 393 14.71 -1.30 -29.30
CA GLN A 393 15.09 -2.71 -29.14
C GLN A 393 14.94 -3.54 -30.42
N LYS A 394 14.10 -3.10 -31.34
CA LYS A 394 13.92 -3.77 -32.64
C LYS A 394 15.05 -3.47 -33.63
N ILE A 395 15.91 -2.51 -33.31
CA ILE A 395 17.06 -2.13 -34.12
C ILE A 395 18.28 -2.90 -33.63
N LYS A 396 18.63 -4.00 -34.33
CA LYS A 396 19.68 -4.96 -33.92
C LYS A 396 21.11 -4.41 -33.97
N GLU A 397 21.36 -3.21 -34.50
CA GLU A 397 22.71 -2.67 -34.70
C GLU A 397 22.89 -1.32 -33.99
N LYS A 398 24.09 -1.11 -33.40
CA LYS A 398 24.50 0.19 -32.87
C LYS A 398 24.71 1.16 -34.04
N LEU A 399 23.66 1.83 -34.43
CA LEU A 399 23.67 2.78 -35.55
C LEU A 399 24.27 4.12 -35.14
N LYS A 400 25.04 4.75 -36.02
CA LYS A 400 25.58 6.13 -35.84
C LYS A 400 24.49 7.20 -35.67
N ARG A 401 23.24 6.90 -36.07
CA ARG A 401 22.08 7.81 -35.98
C ARG A 401 20.82 7.05 -35.58
N PRO A 402 20.68 6.67 -34.31
CA PRO A 402 19.57 5.83 -33.86
C PRO A 402 18.20 6.47 -34.11
N ARG A 403 18.01 7.79 -33.91
CA ARG A 403 16.74 8.48 -34.16
C ARG A 403 16.26 8.37 -35.60
N LEU A 404 17.16 8.50 -36.57
CA LEU A 404 16.79 8.36 -37.99
C LEU A 404 16.34 6.96 -38.33
N ALA A 405 16.96 5.96 -37.72
CA ALA A 405 16.59 4.56 -37.87
C ALA A 405 15.24 4.25 -37.26
N ILE A 406 14.94 4.82 -36.08
CA ILE A 406 13.63 4.71 -35.43
C ILE A 406 12.53 5.30 -36.30
N ASN A 407 12.73 6.50 -36.85
CA ASN A 407 11.77 7.14 -37.72
C ASN A 407 11.49 6.29 -38.98
N ASN A 408 12.53 5.72 -39.59
CA ASN A 408 12.36 4.80 -40.72
C ASN A 408 11.60 3.52 -40.35
N LEU A 409 11.93 2.92 -39.20
CA LEU A 409 11.22 1.76 -38.69
C LEU A 409 9.73 2.08 -38.47
N LEU A 410 9.43 3.21 -37.85
CA LEU A 410 8.06 3.64 -37.59
C LEU A 410 7.26 3.82 -38.89
N VAL A 411 7.85 4.49 -39.87
CA VAL A 411 7.23 4.67 -41.22
C VAL A 411 6.89 3.33 -41.84
N ASN A 412 7.82 2.37 -41.83
CA ASN A 412 7.59 1.02 -42.37
C ASN A 412 6.50 0.28 -41.60
N LEU A 413 6.49 0.34 -40.23
CA LEU A 413 5.45 -0.29 -39.41
C LEU A 413 4.05 0.27 -39.69
N ILE A 414 3.96 1.57 -39.91
CA ILE A 414 2.69 2.25 -40.27
C ILE A 414 2.24 1.78 -41.64
N ASP A 415 3.13 1.77 -42.63
CA ASP A 415 2.81 1.33 -44.00
C ASP A 415 2.38 -0.15 -44.04
N GLU A 416 3.17 -1.05 -43.45
CA GLU A 416 2.83 -2.47 -43.33
C GLU A 416 1.48 -2.68 -42.68
N SER A 417 1.20 -1.93 -41.57
CA SER A 417 -0.06 -2.05 -40.87
C SER A 417 -1.26 -1.50 -41.65
N ASN A 418 -1.09 -0.41 -42.43
CA ASN A 418 -2.12 0.12 -43.31
C ASN A 418 -2.44 -0.86 -44.45
N ASN A 419 -1.41 -1.44 -45.06
CA ASN A 419 -1.54 -2.44 -46.11
C ASN A 419 -2.22 -3.71 -45.58
N TYR A 420 -1.85 -4.16 -44.39
CA TYR A 420 -2.47 -5.32 -43.75
C TYR A 420 -3.97 -5.10 -43.46
N LEU A 421 -4.33 -3.94 -42.86
CA LEU A 421 -5.73 -3.59 -42.60
C LEU A 421 -6.55 -3.49 -43.89
N SER A 422 -6.03 -2.83 -44.93
CA SER A 422 -6.71 -2.69 -46.22
C SER A 422 -6.94 -4.02 -46.92
N LYS A 423 -5.95 -4.93 -46.85
CA LYS A 423 -6.01 -6.23 -47.49
C LYS A 423 -6.95 -7.21 -46.76
N ASN A 424 -6.84 -7.29 -45.43
CA ASN A 424 -7.53 -8.32 -44.68
C ASN A 424 -8.87 -7.87 -44.08
N PHE A 425 -9.03 -6.57 -43.82
CA PHE A 425 -10.21 -5.97 -43.19
C PHE A 425 -10.81 -4.81 -43.97
N GLY A 426 -10.59 -4.79 -45.28
CA GLY A 426 -11.11 -3.72 -46.15
C GLY A 426 -12.65 -3.57 -46.12
N ASN A 427 -13.37 -4.64 -45.84
CA ASN A 427 -14.81 -4.66 -45.64
C ASN A 427 -15.26 -4.00 -44.31
N LYS A 428 -14.38 -3.94 -43.31
CA LYS A 428 -14.60 -3.25 -42.03
C LYS A 428 -14.25 -1.76 -42.09
N LEU A 429 -13.50 -1.33 -43.10
CA LEU A 429 -13.15 0.07 -43.28
C LEU A 429 -14.29 0.81 -43.97
N ILE A 430 -14.69 1.97 -43.41
CA ILE A 430 -15.73 2.82 -44.03
C ILE A 430 -15.32 3.31 -45.43
N LYS A 431 -14.02 3.42 -45.67
CA LYS A 431 -13.40 3.69 -46.97
C LYS A 431 -12.22 2.74 -47.17
N LYS A 432 -12.10 2.14 -48.34
CA LYS A 432 -11.00 1.20 -48.66
C LYS A 432 -9.59 1.75 -48.38
N ASN A 433 -9.41 3.07 -48.49
CA ASN A 433 -8.14 3.75 -48.25
C ASN A 433 -8.31 4.83 -47.17
N ILE A 434 -8.44 4.43 -45.90
CA ILE A 434 -8.41 5.38 -44.79
C ILE A 434 -6.95 5.84 -44.59
N THR A 435 -6.73 7.15 -44.66
CA THR A 435 -5.44 7.74 -44.30
C THR A 435 -5.23 7.68 -42.80
N SER A 436 -4.14 7.07 -42.36
CA SER A 436 -3.78 7.07 -40.92
C SER A 436 -3.19 8.43 -40.51
N ILE A 437 -3.43 8.82 -39.28
CA ILE A 437 -2.95 10.08 -38.72
C ILE A 437 -1.97 9.78 -37.58
N LEU A 438 -0.69 10.12 -37.81
CA LEU A 438 0.34 10.05 -36.80
C LEU A 438 0.34 11.33 -35.97
N LEU A 439 0.34 11.15 -34.66
CA LEU A 439 0.31 12.19 -33.64
C LEU A 439 1.57 12.09 -32.75
N THR A 440 2.31 13.19 -32.65
CA THR A 440 3.49 13.33 -31.78
C THR A 440 3.50 14.74 -31.20
N ASP A 441 4.18 14.94 -30.08
CA ASP A 441 4.33 16.26 -29.45
C ASP A 441 5.58 17.03 -29.91
N ASN A 442 6.40 16.43 -30.74
CA ASN A 442 7.67 16.99 -31.23
C ASN A 442 7.58 17.49 -32.67
N ASP A 443 7.72 18.81 -32.87
CA ASP A 443 7.62 19.49 -34.18
C ASP A 443 8.60 18.93 -35.21
N ILE A 444 9.87 18.79 -34.85
CA ILE A 444 10.92 18.33 -35.76
C ILE A 444 10.66 16.89 -36.23
N ILE A 445 10.20 16.04 -35.29
CA ILE A 445 9.86 14.65 -35.61
C ILE A 445 8.62 14.59 -36.48
N CYS A 446 7.62 15.41 -36.19
CA CYS A 446 6.40 15.52 -37.00
C CYS A 446 6.73 15.88 -38.47
N GLU A 447 7.54 16.91 -38.67
CA GLU A 447 7.98 17.31 -40.03
C GLU A 447 8.82 16.20 -40.69
N THR A 448 9.80 15.65 -39.98
CA THR A 448 10.70 14.61 -40.53
C THR A 448 9.93 13.36 -40.98
N ILE A 449 8.95 12.91 -40.18
CA ILE A 449 8.15 11.72 -40.50
C ILE A 449 7.15 12.07 -41.63
N GLY A 450 6.55 13.26 -41.59
CA GLY A 450 5.65 13.72 -42.68
C GLY A 450 6.33 13.74 -44.04
N LEU A 451 7.59 14.22 -44.12
CA LEU A 451 8.39 14.16 -45.35
C LEU A 451 8.61 12.72 -45.81
N LYS A 452 8.93 11.81 -44.87
CA LYS A 452 9.14 10.38 -45.18
C LYS A 452 7.88 9.67 -45.65
N PHE A 453 6.70 10.03 -45.14
CA PHE A 453 5.43 9.50 -45.66
C PHE A 453 5.25 9.88 -47.14
N ASN A 454 5.56 11.12 -47.48
CA ASN A 454 5.48 11.57 -48.87
C ASN A 454 6.52 10.87 -49.76
N GLU A 455 7.79 10.79 -49.31
CA GLU A 455 8.88 10.15 -50.06
C GLU A 455 8.58 8.66 -50.31
N ASN A 456 8.04 7.93 -49.32
CA ASN A 456 7.75 6.51 -49.42
C ASN A 456 6.31 6.23 -49.92
N ARG A 457 5.52 7.24 -50.24
CA ARG A 457 4.11 7.14 -50.68
C ARG A 457 3.22 6.37 -49.67
N VAL A 458 3.49 6.53 -48.37
CA VAL A 458 2.69 5.93 -47.31
C VAL A 458 1.38 6.70 -47.17
N ASN A 459 0.25 5.99 -47.09
CA ASN A 459 -1.06 6.62 -46.90
C ASN A 459 -1.24 7.04 -45.43
N ALA A 460 -0.46 8.03 -45.00
CA ALA A 460 -0.46 8.57 -43.63
C ALA A 460 -0.08 10.06 -43.65
N VAL A 461 -0.54 10.78 -42.64
CA VAL A 461 -0.15 12.18 -42.39
C VAL A 461 0.35 12.31 -40.96
N ALA A 462 1.40 13.13 -40.76
CA ALA A 462 1.90 13.45 -39.41
C ALA A 462 1.33 14.80 -38.95
N THR A 463 0.94 14.91 -37.71
CA THR A 463 0.45 16.14 -37.07
C THR A 463 0.80 16.21 -35.61
N LEU A 464 0.78 17.39 -35.00
CA LEU A 464 1.07 17.59 -33.59
C LEU A 464 -0.12 17.20 -32.72
N ALA A 465 0.16 16.42 -31.70
CA ALA A 465 -0.83 15.99 -30.69
C ALA A 465 -1.36 17.16 -29.84
N ASN A 466 -0.55 18.19 -29.64
CA ASN A 466 -0.83 19.33 -28.75
C ASN A 466 -1.38 20.57 -29.48
N ARG A 467 -2.05 20.42 -30.61
CA ARG A 467 -2.68 21.58 -31.25
C ARG A 467 -3.66 22.25 -30.28
N ARG A 468 -3.46 23.56 -30.06
CA ARG A 468 -4.40 24.40 -29.32
C ARG A 468 -5.77 24.28 -29.96
N ASN A 469 -6.77 23.88 -29.22
CA ASN A 469 -8.15 24.03 -29.64
C ASN A 469 -8.45 25.50 -29.90
N THR A 470 -9.45 25.77 -30.71
CA THR A 470 -10.01 27.11 -30.96
C THR A 470 -10.33 27.88 -29.68
N ASN A 471 -10.44 27.19 -28.52
CA ASN A 471 -10.72 27.76 -27.21
C ASN A 471 -9.49 27.85 -26.26
N ASN A 472 -8.27 27.81 -26.76
CA ASN A 472 -7.02 27.90 -25.97
C ASN A 472 -6.81 26.83 -24.88
N GLN A 473 -7.65 25.81 -24.78
CA GLN A 473 -7.45 24.70 -23.85
C GLN A 473 -6.50 23.66 -24.46
N LYS A 474 -5.32 23.52 -23.87
CA LYS A 474 -4.43 22.40 -24.17
C LYS A 474 -5.10 21.10 -23.70
N PHE A 475 -4.91 20.00 -24.43
CA PHE A 475 -5.22 18.66 -23.94
C PHE A 475 -4.19 18.32 -22.83
N GLY A 476 -4.37 18.96 -21.68
CA GLY A 476 -3.50 18.85 -20.52
C GLY A 476 -3.58 17.48 -19.88
N ILE A 477 -2.64 17.17 -18.97
CA ILE A 477 -2.55 15.88 -18.27
C ILE A 477 -3.87 15.59 -17.56
N ASP A 478 -4.45 16.57 -16.85
CA ASP A 478 -5.71 16.41 -16.11
C ASP A 478 -6.89 16.02 -17.01
N ASN A 479 -6.99 16.64 -18.18
CA ASN A 479 -8.02 16.32 -19.15
C ASN A 479 -7.85 14.91 -19.72
N ARG A 480 -6.59 14.49 -19.94
CA ARG A 480 -6.26 13.13 -20.41
C ARG A 480 -6.63 12.08 -19.36
N GLN A 481 -6.35 12.34 -18.08
CA GLN A 481 -6.70 11.45 -16.97
C GLN A 481 -8.22 11.30 -16.82
N ASN A 482 -8.95 12.42 -16.84
CA ASN A 482 -10.41 12.39 -16.75
C ASN A 482 -11.04 11.67 -17.95
N TRP A 483 -10.47 11.86 -19.14
CA TRP A 483 -10.90 11.13 -20.32
C TRP A 483 -10.61 9.63 -20.22
N GLN A 484 -9.43 9.23 -19.71
CA GLN A 484 -9.12 7.82 -19.48
C GLN A 484 -10.11 7.18 -18.49
N LYS A 485 -10.40 7.82 -17.36
CA LYS A 485 -11.46 7.33 -16.44
C LYS A 485 -12.78 7.14 -17.16
N TRP A 486 -13.14 8.11 -17.98
CA TRP A 486 -14.40 8.08 -18.70
C TRP A 486 -14.48 6.93 -19.72
N ILE A 487 -13.44 6.69 -20.53
CA ILE A 487 -13.47 5.61 -21.55
C ILE A 487 -13.57 4.21 -20.92
N PHE A 488 -12.92 4.01 -19.76
CA PHE A 488 -13.02 2.76 -19.01
C PHE A 488 -14.38 2.61 -18.35
N SER A 489 -14.92 3.65 -17.70
CA SER A 489 -16.23 3.61 -17.04
C SER A 489 -17.39 3.39 -17.99
N ASN A 490 -17.27 3.85 -19.22
CA ASN A 490 -18.33 3.77 -20.24
C ASN A 490 -18.12 2.67 -21.27
N GLU A 491 -17.19 1.75 -21.04
CA GLU A 491 -16.88 0.62 -21.94
C GLU A 491 -16.54 1.06 -23.38
N MET A 492 -15.86 2.21 -23.50
CA MET A 492 -15.54 2.83 -24.79
C MET A 492 -14.19 2.37 -25.35
N ILE A 493 -13.53 1.41 -24.71
CA ILE A 493 -12.21 0.92 -25.10
C ILE A 493 -12.20 -0.61 -25.22
N LEU A 494 -11.59 -1.11 -26.29
CA LEU A 494 -11.31 -2.52 -26.54
C LEU A 494 -9.81 -2.69 -26.74
N PHE A 495 -9.29 -3.85 -26.39
CA PHE A 495 -7.87 -4.18 -26.55
C PHE A 495 -7.70 -5.39 -27.46
N ASN A 496 -6.79 -5.27 -28.43
CA ASN A 496 -6.28 -6.46 -29.10
C ASN A 496 -5.45 -7.28 -28.11
N LYS A 497 -5.54 -8.59 -28.17
CA LYS A 497 -4.81 -9.51 -27.30
C LYS A 497 -3.30 -9.22 -27.24
N GLU A 498 -2.70 -8.76 -28.30
CA GLU A 498 -1.27 -8.42 -28.37
C GLU A 498 -0.91 -7.13 -27.61
N THR A 499 -1.91 -6.33 -27.18
CA THR A 499 -1.70 -5.05 -26.49
C THR A 499 -2.05 -5.09 -25.01
N LEU A 500 -2.28 -6.27 -24.44
CA LEU A 500 -2.70 -6.43 -23.04
C LEU A 500 -1.70 -5.87 -22.02
N PHE A 501 -0.41 -5.87 -22.34
CA PHE A 501 0.61 -5.27 -21.49
C PHE A 501 0.42 -3.76 -21.28
N LEU A 502 -0.22 -3.04 -22.22
CA LEU A 502 -0.56 -1.64 -22.04
C LEU A 502 -1.60 -1.46 -20.92
N ILE A 503 -2.51 -2.42 -20.71
CA ILE A 503 -3.48 -2.38 -19.61
C ILE A 503 -2.75 -2.38 -18.27
N ASP A 504 -1.72 -3.22 -18.13
CA ASP A 504 -0.89 -3.25 -16.93
C ASP A 504 -0.17 -1.91 -16.69
N TYR A 505 0.37 -1.30 -17.75
CA TYR A 505 0.99 0.04 -17.67
C TYR A 505 -0.02 1.12 -17.27
N LEU A 506 -1.19 1.13 -17.92
CA LEU A 506 -2.27 2.08 -17.59
C LEU A 506 -2.71 1.93 -16.12
N SER A 507 -2.77 0.71 -15.61
CA SER A 507 -3.15 0.45 -14.21
C SER A 507 -2.13 0.95 -13.19
N LYS A 508 -0.88 1.17 -13.59
CA LYS A 508 0.23 1.62 -12.73
C LYS A 508 0.43 3.13 -12.71
N GLN A 509 -0.40 3.90 -13.40
CA GLN A 509 -0.32 5.36 -13.35
C GLN A 509 -0.73 5.90 -11.98
N ILE A 510 0.11 6.76 -11.40
CA ILE A 510 -0.07 7.32 -10.06
C ILE A 510 -0.44 8.81 -10.16
N ILE A 511 -1.39 9.24 -9.34
CA ILE A 511 -1.68 10.67 -9.11
C ILE A 511 -1.04 11.07 -7.77
N LEU A 512 -0.37 12.21 -7.75
CA LEU A 512 0.16 12.80 -6.52
C LEU A 512 -0.99 13.18 -5.56
N PRO A 513 -0.90 12.83 -4.27
CA PRO A 513 -1.83 13.33 -3.27
C PRO A 513 -1.80 14.86 -3.26
N ASN A 514 -2.95 15.50 -3.28
CA ASN A 514 -3.11 16.96 -3.32
C ASN A 514 -2.72 17.69 -4.63
N GLU A 515 -2.25 16.97 -5.63
CA GLU A 515 -2.01 17.55 -6.94
C GLU A 515 -2.82 16.73 -7.94
N GLU A 516 -3.85 17.13 -8.53
CA GLU A 516 -4.57 16.38 -9.57
C GLU A 516 -3.68 15.97 -10.77
N LYS A 517 -2.37 15.87 -10.53
CA LYS A 517 -1.32 15.61 -11.53
C LYS A 517 -0.73 14.21 -11.39
N ARG A 518 -0.46 13.61 -12.53
CA ARG A 518 0.24 12.34 -12.65
C ARG A 518 1.70 12.47 -12.20
N ASP A 519 2.15 11.52 -11.38
CA ASP A 519 3.57 11.42 -11.01
C ASP A 519 4.32 10.53 -12.02
N GLU A 520 5.05 11.15 -12.90
CA GLU A 520 5.87 10.47 -13.92
C GLU A 520 7.28 10.09 -13.40
N THR A 521 7.60 10.38 -12.15
CA THR A 521 8.90 10.03 -11.56
C THR A 521 8.94 8.59 -11.08
N ILE A 522 7.78 8.05 -10.68
CA ILE A 522 7.60 6.66 -10.30
C ILE A 522 7.21 5.85 -11.55
N HIS A 523 7.81 4.69 -11.73
CA HIS A 523 7.58 3.84 -12.91
C HIS A 523 7.84 4.58 -14.24
N LYS A 524 8.90 5.38 -14.27
CA LYS A 524 9.25 6.22 -15.43
C LYS A 524 9.25 5.45 -16.76
N GLU A 525 9.57 4.17 -16.69
CA GLU A 525 9.65 3.26 -17.86
C GLU A 525 8.32 3.00 -18.56
N ILE A 526 7.17 3.25 -17.91
CA ILE A 526 5.84 2.99 -18.52
C ILE A 526 5.31 4.21 -19.28
N TYR A 527 5.82 5.42 -19.00
CA TYR A 527 5.17 6.65 -19.47
C TYR A 527 5.38 6.93 -20.95
N ASP A 528 6.47 6.49 -21.57
CA ASP A 528 6.66 6.65 -23.01
C ASP A 528 5.52 5.96 -23.79
N LEU A 529 5.13 4.75 -23.38
CA LEU A 529 4.03 4.03 -24.00
C LEU A 529 2.66 4.66 -23.68
N ILE A 530 2.47 5.12 -22.44
CA ILE A 530 1.24 5.81 -22.04
C ILE A 530 1.09 7.12 -22.80
N ASN A 531 2.16 7.89 -22.96
CA ASN A 531 2.15 9.11 -23.74
C ASN A 531 1.83 8.83 -25.23
N ALA A 532 2.43 7.78 -25.80
CA ALA A 532 2.09 7.35 -27.17
C ALA A 532 0.60 6.97 -27.30
N PHE A 533 0.04 6.26 -26.30
CA PHE A 533 -1.40 5.97 -26.25
C PHE A 533 -2.24 7.25 -26.20
N GLU A 534 -1.92 8.16 -25.28
CA GLU A 534 -2.63 9.44 -25.14
C GLU A 534 -2.55 10.29 -26.41
N MET A 535 -1.38 10.31 -27.06
CA MET A 535 -1.23 11.01 -28.36
C MET A 535 -2.12 10.39 -29.43
N SER A 536 -2.18 9.06 -29.54
CA SER A 536 -3.04 8.37 -30.51
C SER A 536 -4.52 8.73 -30.32
N CYS A 537 -4.91 9.12 -29.10
CA CYS A 537 -6.28 9.46 -28.75
C CYS A 537 -6.55 10.96 -28.68
N SER A 538 -5.55 11.83 -28.87
CA SER A 538 -5.67 13.27 -28.64
C SER A 538 -6.71 13.98 -29.54
N MET A 539 -6.99 13.46 -30.74
CA MET A 539 -8.05 13.96 -31.62
C MET A 539 -9.43 13.36 -31.31
N LEU A 540 -9.48 12.26 -30.54
CA LEU A 540 -10.71 11.51 -30.27
C LEU A 540 -11.48 12.08 -29.08
N TYR A 541 -10.80 12.77 -28.19
CA TYR A 541 -11.34 13.33 -26.98
C TYR A 541 -12.62 14.16 -27.21
N GLN A 542 -12.59 15.12 -28.08
CA GLN A 542 -13.75 15.96 -28.37
C GLN A 542 -14.89 15.21 -29.07
N TYR A 543 -14.53 14.30 -29.98
CA TYR A 543 -15.51 13.50 -30.72
C TYR A 543 -16.30 12.59 -29.77
N GLN A 544 -15.63 11.92 -28.83
CA GLN A 544 -16.27 11.04 -27.85
C GLN A 544 -17.18 11.82 -26.89
N TYR A 545 -16.77 12.99 -26.40
CA TYR A 545 -17.65 13.84 -25.58
C TYR A 545 -18.88 14.35 -26.35
N SER A 546 -18.76 14.61 -27.63
CA SER A 546 -19.91 15.04 -28.45
C SER A 546 -20.94 13.92 -28.64
N ILE A 547 -20.50 12.67 -28.77
CA ILE A 547 -21.38 11.49 -28.82
C ILE A 547 -22.09 11.30 -27.51
N GLN A 548 -21.37 11.39 -26.37
CA GLN A 548 -21.96 11.25 -25.05
C GLN A 548 -23.07 12.27 -24.80
N ASN A 549 -22.84 13.53 -25.16
CA ASN A 549 -23.85 14.58 -25.02
C ASN A 549 -25.11 14.30 -25.85
N LYS A 550 -24.97 13.68 -27.02
CA LYS A 550 -26.12 13.23 -27.82
C LYS A 550 -26.86 12.07 -27.17
N ILE A 551 -26.14 11.06 -26.68
CA ILE A 551 -26.74 9.90 -25.98
C ILE A 551 -27.44 10.34 -24.69
N THR A 552 -26.86 11.26 -23.93
CA THR A 552 -27.46 11.78 -22.69
C THR A 552 -28.73 12.59 -22.97
N ARG A 553 -28.77 13.35 -24.05
CA ARG A 553 -29.97 14.08 -24.47
C ARG A 553 -31.08 13.12 -24.91
N LEU A 554 -30.77 12.11 -25.71
CA LEU A 554 -31.73 11.08 -26.14
C LEU A 554 -32.31 10.25 -24.96
N ARG A 555 -31.50 9.97 -23.94
CA ARG A 555 -32.00 9.30 -22.71
C ARG A 555 -32.94 10.20 -21.93
N LYS A 556 -32.60 11.47 -21.74
CA LYS A 556 -33.52 12.43 -21.07
C LYS A 556 -34.82 12.63 -21.83
N GLU A 557 -34.78 12.68 -23.13
CA GLU A 557 -35.98 12.79 -23.96
C GLU A 557 -36.86 11.51 -23.93
N ASN A 558 -36.27 10.33 -23.67
CA ASN A 558 -37.02 9.08 -23.49
C ASN A 558 -37.51 8.85 -22.05
N ASP A 559 -36.91 9.48 -21.05
CA ASP A 559 -37.37 9.41 -19.65
C ASP A 559 -38.47 10.45 -19.32
N GLU A 560 -38.74 11.38 -20.23
CA GLU A 560 -39.83 12.37 -20.15
C GLU A 560 -41.12 11.91 -20.90
N PHE A 561 -41.13 10.73 -21.51
CA PHE A 561 -42.29 10.07 -22.09
C PHE A 561 -42.63 8.78 -21.32
#